data_b199dd89ae156ff99676e8ceeb358eb9
#
_entry.id   b199dd89ae156ff99676e8ceeb358eb9
#
_cell.length_a   1.000
_cell.length_b   1.000
_cell.length_c   1.000
_cell.angle_alpha   90.00
_cell.angle_beta   90.00
_cell.angle_gamma   90.00
#
_symmetry.space_group_name_H-M   'P 1'
#
loop_
_entity.id
_entity.type
_entity.pdbx_description
1 polymer ?
#
loop_
_entity_poly.entity_id
_entity_poly.type
_entity_poly.pdbx_seq_one_letter_code
_entity_poly.pdbx_strand_id
1 'polypeptide(L)'
;MGCSCDKGSIFLKEKENGFSPSSTLSKYHRNDEEDILILSEMLVNENKGDVLKYYSPLETIGQGSFGKVFKVRQKLTGNIYAMKLVSKDQEMQNEGNKNFLNEIYILRKLSHPNILKIYEYFSNDKYWYFVMEYVSGGELYDKICEMNYYDEYKAAIIMKQILSCVSYLNKMGIVHRDLKPENMMMLNNKKNDLEIKLIDFGTATAIKKGKKLKTKIGSPYYIAPEVLKGSYGIECDIWSCGIILYILLVGYPPFDGKNTNEIFDNIQGGELDLKSKDWLKISNEAKDLIRKLLEKNPKNRISPFDAMKHPWIVKYSNKNININEDENFNKISLKNCLQTFSSKQKLHQASVAFIVHQMSNTKMVQKLTEIFKELDESGEGLLSKEELKKGYKKFFSDNLTDSEFDEIMKTIDQDKSGQISIEEFLRATVDYENLVSEKNLKYAFEYFDKDHSGFLSPDEIRDVLGLTEQNEETSKLVNEIIKEVDTNGDGQISYDEFKAMMKLNQGLITGKDNTDNDKKES
;
A
#
# COMPACT_ATOMS: atom_id res chain seq x y z
N MET A 1 27.42 -14.89 20.61
CA MET A 1 26.97 -13.74 21.41
C MET A 1 25.54 -13.47 20.99
N GLY A 2 24.57 -13.73 21.87
CA GLY A 2 23.15 -13.65 21.52
C GLY A 2 22.71 -12.20 21.31
N CYS A 3 21.99 -11.93 20.22
CA CYS A 3 21.31 -10.67 19.96
C CYS A 3 20.21 -10.44 21.01
N SER A 4 20.52 -9.73 22.09
CA SER A 4 19.50 -9.14 22.97
C SER A 4 19.34 -7.68 22.63
N CYS A 5 18.61 -7.38 21.56
CA CYS A 5 18.15 -6.04 21.28
C CYS A 5 16.83 -5.82 22.03
N ASP A 6 16.83 -4.82 22.92
CA ASP A 6 15.66 -4.40 23.67
C ASP A 6 14.58 -3.89 22.70
N LYS A 7 13.38 -4.50 22.69
CA LYS A 7 12.27 -4.20 21.76
C LYS A 7 11.53 -2.88 22.06
N GLY A 8 12.20 -1.90 22.69
CA GLY A 8 11.59 -0.65 23.14
C GLY A 8 11.80 0.53 22.20
N SER A 9 10.72 1.08 21.63
CA SER A 9 10.73 2.43 21.06
C SER A 9 10.72 3.47 22.19
N ILE A 10 11.66 4.41 22.18
CA ILE A 10 11.77 5.45 23.20
C ILE A 10 11.02 6.69 22.72
N PHE A 11 9.98 7.08 23.49
CA PHE A 11 9.32 8.38 23.37
C PHE A 11 9.99 9.38 24.31
N LEU A 12 10.77 10.30 23.76
CA LEU A 12 11.27 11.46 24.50
C LEU A 12 10.25 12.59 24.35
N LYS A 13 9.53 12.90 25.44
CA LYS A 13 8.40 13.83 25.49
C LYS A 13 8.83 15.27 25.22
N GLU A 14 8.27 15.87 24.18
CA GLU A 14 7.92 17.31 24.14
C GLU A 14 6.53 17.44 23.51
N LYS A 15 5.71 18.36 24.07
CA LYS A 15 4.32 18.60 23.63
C LYS A 15 4.30 19.25 22.24
N GLU A 16 3.84 18.56 21.22
CA GLU A 16 3.37 19.20 19.98
C GLU A 16 1.84 19.37 20.02
N ASN A 17 1.38 20.55 19.58
CA ASN A 17 -0.03 20.87 19.47
C ASN A 17 -0.71 19.92 18.48
N GLY A 18 -1.69 19.17 18.98
CA GLY A 18 -2.36 18.10 18.28
C GLY A 18 -3.04 18.53 16.98
N PHE A 19 -2.85 17.71 15.98
CA PHE A 19 -3.64 17.70 14.76
C PHE A 19 -5.05 17.16 15.10
N SER A 20 -6.08 17.98 14.90
CA SER A 20 -7.48 17.52 15.02
C SER A 20 -7.87 16.78 13.75
N PRO A 21 -8.38 15.54 13.82
CA PRO A 21 -8.75 14.75 12.63
C PRO A 21 -9.92 15.34 11.82
N SER A 22 -10.67 16.28 12.42
CA SER A 22 -11.92 16.79 11.83
C SER A 22 -11.79 17.97 10.86
N SER A 23 -10.59 18.55 10.66
CA SER A 23 -10.46 19.79 9.89
C SER A 23 -9.70 19.69 8.55
N THR A 24 -9.25 18.51 8.13
CA THR A 24 -8.47 18.34 6.89
C THR A 24 -9.19 17.59 5.77
N LEU A 25 -10.38 17.08 5.99
CA LEU A 25 -11.20 16.45 4.93
C LEU A 25 -11.78 17.46 3.91
N SER A 26 -11.69 18.77 4.16
CA SER A 26 -12.38 19.79 3.35
C SER A 26 -11.52 20.55 2.37
N LYS A 27 -10.30 20.12 2.02
CA LYS A 27 -9.40 20.87 1.13
C LYS A 27 -8.80 20.10 -0.03
N TYR A 28 -9.55 19.21 -0.66
CA TYR A 28 -9.28 18.90 -2.06
C TYR A 28 -10.31 19.66 -2.89
N HIS A 29 -9.85 20.79 -3.42
CA HIS A 29 -10.63 21.70 -4.24
C HIS A 29 -11.10 20.99 -5.51
N ARG A 30 -12.39 21.15 -5.78
CA ARG A 30 -12.96 21.11 -7.11
C ARG A 30 -12.14 21.99 -8.04
N ASN A 31 -11.61 21.40 -9.09
CA ASN A 31 -11.41 22.11 -10.34
C ASN A 31 -12.59 21.76 -11.23
N ASP A 32 -13.10 22.78 -11.88
CA ASP A 32 -14.28 22.78 -12.72
C ASP A 32 -14.39 21.54 -13.62
N GLU A 33 -15.62 20.96 -13.65
CA GLU A 33 -16.12 19.78 -14.35
C GLU A 33 -16.01 18.43 -13.58
N GLU A 34 -17.03 18.16 -12.76
CA GLU A 34 -17.83 16.93 -12.49
C GLU A 34 -17.13 15.54 -12.36
N ASP A 35 -15.83 15.40 -12.15
CA ASP A 35 -15.23 14.09 -11.94
C ASP A 35 -15.11 13.75 -10.45
N ILE A 36 -15.94 12.82 -9.96
CA ILE A 36 -15.74 12.18 -8.65
C ILE A 36 -14.51 11.30 -8.75
N LEU A 37 -13.45 11.68 -8.03
CA LEU A 37 -12.24 10.87 -7.91
C LEU A 37 -12.47 9.76 -6.86
N ILE A 38 -12.40 8.50 -7.28
CA ILE A 38 -12.51 7.36 -6.37
C ILE A 38 -11.11 7.03 -5.85
N LEU A 39 -10.75 7.66 -4.73
CA LEU A 39 -9.44 7.48 -4.10
C LEU A 39 -9.40 6.23 -3.23
N SER A 40 -8.23 5.61 -3.09
CA SER A 40 -8.01 4.45 -2.20
C SER A 40 -8.46 4.70 -0.77
N GLU A 41 -8.31 5.94 -0.29
CA GLU A 41 -8.72 6.34 1.06
C GLU A 41 -10.25 6.28 1.29
N MET A 42 -11.06 6.30 0.22
CA MET A 42 -12.52 6.17 0.31
C MET A 42 -12.97 4.71 0.46
N LEU A 43 -12.09 3.75 0.13
CA LEU A 43 -12.40 2.32 0.18
C LEU A 43 -12.21 1.73 1.59
N VAL A 44 -11.57 2.45 2.50
CA VAL A 44 -11.29 2.03 3.88
C VAL A 44 -12.13 2.87 4.84
N ASN A 45 -13.34 2.42 5.13
CA ASN A 45 -14.28 3.11 6.01
C ASN A 45 -14.42 2.43 7.37
N GLU A 46 -14.90 3.18 8.36
CA GLU A 46 -15.31 2.64 9.66
C GLU A 46 -16.62 1.87 9.50
N ASN A 47 -16.60 0.61 9.92
CA ASN A 47 -17.78 -0.20 10.05
C ASN A 47 -18.17 -0.30 11.54
N LYS A 48 -19.37 0.19 11.90
CA LYS A 48 -19.89 0.14 13.28
C LYS A 48 -20.57 -1.18 13.63
N GLY A 49 -20.59 -2.14 12.70
CA GLY A 49 -21.16 -3.46 12.90
C GLY A 49 -20.32 -4.36 13.82
N ASP A 50 -20.90 -5.47 14.24
CA ASP A 50 -20.15 -6.52 14.94
C ASP A 50 -19.22 -7.24 13.96
N VAL A 51 -17.91 -7.08 14.13
CA VAL A 51 -16.88 -7.70 13.28
C VAL A 51 -17.04 -9.22 13.18
N LEU A 52 -17.55 -9.88 14.22
CA LEU A 52 -17.80 -11.32 14.23
C LEU A 52 -18.96 -11.76 13.33
N LYS A 53 -19.79 -10.85 12.84
CA LYS A 53 -20.76 -11.16 11.77
C LYS A 53 -20.05 -11.45 10.45
N TYR A 54 -18.96 -10.73 10.15
CA TYR A 54 -18.23 -10.78 8.88
C TYR A 54 -17.02 -11.69 8.92
N TYR A 55 -16.33 -11.81 10.06
CA TYR A 55 -15.07 -12.53 10.22
C TYR A 55 -15.16 -13.63 11.29
N SER A 56 -14.50 -14.76 11.01
CA SER A 56 -14.30 -15.85 11.95
C SER A 56 -12.85 -15.89 12.39
N PRO A 57 -12.51 -15.65 13.67
CA PRO A 57 -11.15 -15.83 14.18
C PRO A 57 -10.70 -17.29 14.04
N LEU A 58 -9.46 -17.50 13.62
CA LEU A 58 -8.85 -18.82 13.47
C LEU A 58 -7.80 -19.06 14.56
N GLU A 59 -6.78 -18.23 14.61
CA GLU A 59 -5.64 -18.36 15.54
C GLU A 59 -5.07 -16.98 15.90
N THR A 60 -4.45 -16.87 17.08
CA THR A 60 -3.67 -15.69 17.47
C THR A 60 -2.29 -15.80 16.84
N ILE A 61 -1.89 -14.81 16.04
CA ILE A 61 -0.61 -14.78 15.31
C ILE A 61 0.39 -13.79 15.89
N GLY A 62 -0.04 -12.90 16.78
CA GLY A 62 0.82 -11.94 17.44
C GLY A 62 0.16 -11.33 18.68
N GLN A 63 1.00 -10.94 19.64
CA GLN A 63 0.60 -10.18 20.81
C GLN A 63 1.71 -9.19 21.14
N GLY A 64 1.39 -7.90 21.09
CA GLY A 64 2.31 -6.81 21.37
C GLY A 64 1.75 -5.80 22.36
N SER A 65 2.51 -4.74 22.61
CA SER A 65 2.12 -3.62 23.49
C SER A 65 0.84 -2.90 23.03
N PHE A 66 0.53 -2.98 21.74
CA PHE A 66 -0.61 -2.29 21.11
C PHE A 66 -1.85 -3.17 20.94
N GLY A 67 -1.82 -4.46 21.34
CA GLY A 67 -2.96 -5.36 21.25
C GLY A 67 -2.62 -6.76 20.73
N LYS A 68 -3.66 -7.49 20.33
CA LYS A 68 -3.56 -8.85 19.79
C LYS A 68 -3.82 -8.85 18.29
N VAL A 69 -3.10 -9.70 17.56
CA VAL A 69 -3.33 -9.91 16.14
C VAL A 69 -3.82 -11.34 15.92
N PHE A 70 -4.93 -11.47 15.21
CA PHE A 70 -5.57 -12.73 14.88
C PHE A 70 -5.49 -12.97 13.39
N LYS A 71 -5.28 -14.21 13.00
CA LYS A 71 -5.62 -14.68 11.66
C LYS A 71 -7.12 -14.91 11.61
N VAL A 72 -7.79 -14.35 10.62
CA VAL A 72 -9.24 -14.42 10.49
C VAL A 72 -9.65 -14.85 9.09
N ARG A 73 -10.83 -15.48 8.99
CA ARG A 73 -11.45 -15.82 7.70
C ARG A 73 -12.70 -14.96 7.51
N GLN A 74 -12.77 -14.28 6.38
CA GLN A 74 -13.99 -13.60 5.97
C GLN A 74 -15.05 -14.65 5.61
N LYS A 75 -16.22 -14.56 6.21
CA LYS A 75 -17.26 -15.62 6.12
C LYS A 75 -17.82 -15.78 4.73
N LEU A 76 -18.04 -14.67 4.02
CA LEU A 76 -18.66 -14.70 2.70
C LEU A 76 -17.68 -15.15 1.61
N THR A 77 -16.49 -14.55 1.57
CA THR A 77 -15.48 -14.83 0.52
C THR A 77 -14.61 -16.04 0.85
N GLY A 78 -14.46 -16.38 2.15
CA GLY A 78 -13.53 -17.40 2.64
C GLY A 78 -12.06 -16.96 2.62
N ASN A 79 -11.77 -15.74 2.23
CA ASN A 79 -10.42 -15.19 2.19
C ASN A 79 -9.83 -15.04 3.60
N ILE A 80 -8.50 -15.13 3.70
CA ILE A 80 -7.75 -15.03 4.95
C ILE A 80 -7.16 -13.63 5.08
N TYR A 81 -7.31 -13.05 6.27
CA TYR A 81 -6.81 -11.73 6.66
C TYR A 81 -6.12 -11.78 8.02
N ALA A 82 -5.38 -10.75 8.36
CA ALA A 82 -4.96 -10.47 9.72
C ALA A 82 -5.90 -9.42 10.32
N MET A 83 -6.23 -9.57 11.61
CA MET A 83 -7.06 -8.62 12.35
C MET A 83 -6.37 -8.20 13.64
N LYS A 84 -5.99 -6.94 13.73
CA LYS A 84 -5.37 -6.33 14.92
C LYS A 84 -6.48 -5.78 15.82
N LEU A 85 -6.51 -6.22 17.07
CA LEU A 85 -7.44 -5.77 18.12
C LEU A 85 -6.73 -4.79 19.03
N VAL A 86 -7.25 -3.57 19.17
CA VAL A 86 -6.71 -2.52 20.03
C VAL A 86 -7.76 -2.03 21.01
N SER A 87 -7.41 -1.98 22.32
CA SER A 87 -8.33 -1.53 23.38
C SER A 87 -8.44 -0.01 23.42
N LYS A 88 -9.67 0.51 23.51
CA LYS A 88 -9.93 1.94 23.69
C LYS A 88 -9.53 2.45 25.07
N ASP A 89 -9.56 1.60 26.10
CA ASP A 89 -9.22 1.99 27.48
C ASP A 89 -7.71 2.23 27.67
N GLN A 90 -6.86 1.45 27.01
CA GLN A 90 -5.40 1.64 27.03
C GLN A 90 -4.98 2.96 26.34
N GLU A 91 -5.86 3.48 25.53
CA GLU A 91 -5.69 4.66 24.72
C GLU A 91 -6.01 5.97 25.46
N MET A 92 -7.00 5.97 26.37
CA MET A 92 -7.32 7.16 27.15
C MET A 92 -6.23 7.53 28.16
N GLN A 93 -5.41 6.57 28.57
CA GLN A 93 -4.32 6.80 29.54
C GLN A 93 -2.96 7.16 28.92
N ASN A 94 -2.77 6.91 27.63
CA ASN A 94 -1.52 7.19 26.93
C ASN A 94 -1.81 7.88 25.58
N GLU A 95 -0.84 8.64 25.07
CA GLU A 95 -0.83 9.24 23.71
C GLU A 95 -1.02 8.22 22.57
N GLY A 96 -1.25 6.95 22.89
CA GLY A 96 -1.42 5.81 21.98
C GLY A 96 -2.59 5.93 21.01
N ASN A 97 -3.73 6.49 21.42
CA ASN A 97 -4.94 6.65 20.59
C ASN A 97 -4.71 7.50 19.35
N LYS A 98 -3.98 8.58 19.52
CA LYS A 98 -3.63 9.46 18.40
C LYS A 98 -2.75 8.74 17.40
N ASN A 99 -1.87 7.86 17.86
CA ASN A 99 -0.96 7.11 16.98
C ASN A 99 -1.71 6.05 16.17
N PHE A 100 -2.69 5.37 16.78
CA PHE A 100 -3.47 4.33 16.10
C PHE A 100 -4.37 4.89 14.99
N LEU A 101 -5.18 5.91 15.29
CA LEU A 101 -6.01 6.56 14.27
C LEU A 101 -5.15 7.23 13.18
N ASN A 102 -3.95 7.71 13.54
CA ASN A 102 -2.99 8.23 12.58
C ASN A 102 -2.41 7.12 11.70
N GLU A 103 -2.16 5.91 12.25
CA GLU A 103 -1.75 4.74 11.47
C GLU A 103 -2.79 4.40 10.38
N ILE A 104 -4.09 4.35 10.75
CA ILE A 104 -5.20 4.16 9.80
C ILE A 104 -5.20 5.26 8.74
N TYR A 105 -5.18 6.51 9.19
CA TYR A 105 -5.25 7.68 8.32
C TYR A 105 -4.12 7.70 7.28
N ILE A 106 -2.94 7.23 7.65
CA ILE A 106 -1.81 7.13 6.73
C ILE A 106 -1.98 5.91 5.82
N LEU A 107 -2.20 4.72 6.38
CA LEU A 107 -2.24 3.48 5.59
C LEU A 107 -3.33 3.47 4.53
N ARG A 108 -4.51 4.05 4.80
CA ARG A 108 -5.59 4.11 3.82
C ARG A 108 -5.27 4.93 2.57
N LYS A 109 -4.23 5.80 2.64
CA LYS A 109 -3.75 6.64 1.52
C LYS A 109 -2.62 6.00 0.74
N LEU A 110 -2.07 4.90 1.24
CA LEU A 110 -0.90 4.26 0.67
C LEU A 110 -1.30 3.06 -0.19
N SER A 111 -0.80 3.05 -1.41
CA SER A 111 -0.94 1.94 -2.34
C SER A 111 0.41 1.60 -2.93
N HIS A 112 1.09 0.59 -2.36
CA HIS A 112 2.44 0.19 -2.75
C HIS A 112 2.62 -1.33 -2.56
N PRO A 113 3.28 -2.04 -3.50
CA PRO A 113 3.43 -3.50 -3.43
C PRO A 113 4.08 -4.02 -2.15
N ASN A 114 5.00 -3.25 -1.55
CA ASN A 114 5.76 -3.63 -0.36
C ASN A 114 5.32 -2.91 0.93
N ILE A 115 4.14 -2.27 0.93
CA ILE A 115 3.50 -1.73 2.13
C ILE A 115 2.29 -2.60 2.47
N LEU A 116 2.07 -2.84 3.77
CA LEU A 116 0.93 -3.60 4.25
C LEU A 116 -0.38 -2.92 3.86
N LYS A 117 -1.29 -3.68 3.25
CA LYS A 117 -2.59 -3.18 2.85
C LYS A 117 -3.60 -3.30 3.99
N ILE A 118 -4.37 -2.24 4.22
CA ILE A 118 -5.55 -2.24 5.08
C ILE A 118 -6.81 -2.34 4.22
N TYR A 119 -7.80 -3.10 4.68
CA TYR A 119 -9.05 -3.32 3.95
C TYR A 119 -10.23 -2.59 4.56
N GLU A 120 -10.40 -2.69 5.85
CA GLU A 120 -11.47 -2.05 6.60
C GLU A 120 -11.15 -2.03 8.09
N TYR A 121 -11.88 -1.25 8.85
CA TYR A 121 -11.79 -1.27 10.31
C TYR A 121 -13.17 -1.19 10.95
N PHE A 122 -13.29 -1.81 12.12
CA PHE A 122 -14.50 -1.84 12.92
C PHE A 122 -14.25 -1.18 14.25
N SER A 123 -15.31 -0.63 14.84
CA SER A 123 -15.25 -0.15 16.22
C SER A 123 -16.49 -0.54 17.00
N ASN A 124 -16.29 -0.82 18.30
CA ASN A 124 -17.35 -0.88 19.30
C ASN A 124 -16.93 -0.03 20.51
N ASP A 125 -17.70 -0.07 21.60
CA ASP A 125 -17.44 0.76 22.78
C ASP A 125 -16.06 0.52 23.41
N LYS A 126 -15.50 -0.71 23.28
CA LYS A 126 -14.28 -1.14 23.97
C LYS A 126 -13.07 -1.27 23.06
N TYR A 127 -13.27 -1.59 21.76
CA TYR A 127 -12.19 -2.01 20.88
C TYR A 127 -12.30 -1.39 19.50
N TRP A 128 -11.10 -1.24 18.88
CA TRP A 128 -10.90 -1.08 17.45
C TRP A 128 -10.45 -2.41 16.87
N TYR A 129 -10.92 -2.76 15.67
CA TYR A 129 -10.55 -3.96 14.92
C TYR A 129 -10.05 -3.54 13.54
N PHE A 130 -8.86 -3.93 13.21
CA PHE A 130 -8.16 -3.57 12.01
C PHE A 130 -8.05 -4.79 11.11
N VAL A 131 -8.69 -4.79 9.96
CA VAL A 131 -8.59 -5.87 8.98
C VAL A 131 -7.56 -5.50 7.93
N MET A 132 -6.51 -6.30 7.83
CA MET A 132 -5.35 -6.04 6.99
C MET A 132 -4.86 -7.29 6.29
N GLU A 133 -3.96 -7.12 5.34
CA GLU A 133 -3.30 -8.19 4.61
C GLU A 133 -2.67 -9.20 5.56
N TYR A 134 -2.91 -10.49 5.29
CA TYR A 134 -2.26 -11.57 6.05
C TYR A 134 -0.90 -11.90 5.46
N VAL A 135 0.14 -11.67 6.22
CA VAL A 135 1.53 -11.94 5.87
C VAL A 135 2.05 -13.04 6.79
N SER A 136 2.64 -14.10 6.23
CA SER A 136 2.92 -15.35 6.98
C SER A 136 4.41 -15.68 7.16
N GLY A 137 5.32 -14.88 6.60
CA GLY A 137 6.74 -15.22 6.53
C GLY A 137 7.55 -14.89 7.79
N GLY A 138 6.95 -14.23 8.79
CA GLY A 138 7.63 -13.78 10.01
C GLY A 138 8.41 -12.48 9.83
N GLU A 139 8.96 -11.94 10.92
CA GLU A 139 9.72 -10.70 10.93
C GLU A 139 11.07 -10.87 10.21
N LEU A 140 11.48 -9.84 9.44
CA LEU A 140 12.81 -9.81 8.81
C LEU A 140 13.92 -9.89 9.87
N TYR A 141 13.69 -9.30 11.05
CA TYR A 141 14.61 -9.39 12.20
C TYR A 141 14.90 -10.85 12.60
N ASP A 142 13.84 -11.66 12.77
CA ASP A 142 14.00 -13.06 13.14
C ASP A 142 14.79 -13.84 12.08
N LYS A 143 14.54 -13.54 10.79
CA LYS A 143 15.30 -14.14 9.67
C LYS A 143 16.78 -13.74 9.68
N ILE A 144 17.10 -12.50 10.03
CA ILE A 144 18.50 -12.08 10.21
C ILE A 144 19.13 -12.86 11.36
N CYS A 145 18.44 -13.00 12.49
CA CYS A 145 18.95 -13.76 13.66
C CYS A 145 19.14 -15.25 13.33
N GLU A 146 18.24 -15.89 12.57
CA GLU A 146 18.35 -17.26 12.13
C GLU A 146 19.57 -17.51 11.22
N MET A 147 19.86 -16.54 10.33
CA MET A 147 20.90 -16.66 9.30
C MET A 147 22.23 -16.01 9.70
N ASN A 148 22.25 -15.19 10.73
CA ASN A 148 23.29 -14.26 11.18
C ASN A 148 23.50 -13.08 10.22
N TYR A 149 23.53 -13.28 8.91
CA TYR A 149 23.63 -12.23 7.87
C TYR A 149 23.17 -12.77 6.52
N TYR A 150 22.88 -11.90 5.59
CA TYR A 150 22.55 -12.21 4.21
C TYR A 150 23.76 -12.03 3.29
N ASP A 151 23.83 -12.83 2.22
CA ASP A 151 24.76 -12.55 1.12
C ASP A 151 24.33 -11.25 0.39
N GLU A 152 25.28 -10.66 -0.35
CA GLU A 152 25.05 -9.36 -1.03
C GLU A 152 23.87 -9.42 -2.02
N TYR A 153 23.65 -10.56 -2.68
CA TYR A 153 22.56 -10.76 -3.62
C TYR A 153 21.19 -10.64 -2.93
N LYS A 154 20.99 -11.37 -1.84
CA LYS A 154 19.73 -11.33 -1.09
C LYS A 154 19.53 -10.00 -0.38
N ALA A 155 20.59 -9.46 0.20
CA ALA A 155 20.57 -8.15 0.83
C ALA A 155 20.18 -7.03 -0.17
N ALA A 156 20.67 -7.08 -1.40
CA ALA A 156 20.33 -6.10 -2.43
C ALA A 156 18.86 -6.18 -2.87
N ILE A 157 18.30 -7.39 -2.99
CA ILE A 157 16.88 -7.60 -3.33
C ILE A 157 15.98 -7.03 -2.21
N ILE A 158 16.28 -7.32 -0.96
CA ILE A 158 15.54 -6.79 0.19
C ILE A 158 15.68 -5.27 0.23
N MET A 159 16.90 -4.76 0.09
CA MET A 159 17.19 -3.34 0.17
C MET A 159 16.51 -2.52 -0.92
N LYS A 160 16.42 -3.06 -2.16
CA LYS A 160 15.67 -2.41 -3.24
C LYS A 160 14.21 -2.19 -2.87
N GLN A 161 13.56 -3.18 -2.25
CA GLN A 161 12.16 -3.07 -1.82
C GLN A 161 11.99 -2.04 -0.70
N ILE A 162 12.93 -2.00 0.28
CA ILE A 162 12.91 -1.00 1.35
C ILE A 162 13.07 0.42 0.77
N LEU A 163 14.03 0.61 -0.13
CA LEU A 163 14.26 1.89 -0.79
C LEU A 163 13.06 2.32 -1.65
N SER A 164 12.39 1.37 -2.30
CA SER A 164 11.14 1.60 -3.04
C SER A 164 10.05 2.15 -2.11
N CYS A 165 9.79 1.50 -0.96
CA CYS A 165 8.86 2.02 0.04
C CYS A 165 9.21 3.44 0.47
N VAL A 166 10.49 3.72 0.79
CA VAL A 166 10.92 5.03 1.26
C VAL A 166 10.82 6.08 0.16
N SER A 167 11.12 5.73 -1.11
CA SER A 167 10.93 6.63 -2.25
C SER A 167 9.47 7.01 -2.42
N TYR A 168 8.59 6.02 -2.37
CA TYR A 168 7.13 6.22 -2.45
C TYR A 168 6.62 7.11 -1.30
N LEU A 169 6.99 6.82 -0.04
CA LEU A 169 6.61 7.63 1.13
C LEU A 169 7.09 9.06 1.01
N ASN A 170 8.31 9.28 0.52
CA ASN A 170 8.88 10.61 0.30
C ASN A 170 8.08 11.42 -0.74
N LYS A 171 7.63 10.76 -1.83
CA LYS A 171 6.73 11.38 -2.83
C LYS A 171 5.40 11.79 -2.22
N MET A 172 4.83 10.94 -1.36
CA MET A 172 3.58 11.22 -0.63
C MET A 172 3.76 12.24 0.50
N GLY A 173 4.99 12.72 0.76
CA GLY A 173 5.28 13.65 1.86
C GLY A 173 5.09 13.01 3.24
N ILE A 174 5.37 11.72 3.37
CA ILE A 174 5.25 10.95 4.61
C ILE A 174 6.64 10.55 5.09
N VAL A 175 6.87 10.66 6.41
CA VAL A 175 8.08 10.22 7.10
C VAL A 175 7.68 9.10 8.06
N HIS A 176 8.34 7.95 7.95
CA HIS A 176 8.03 6.75 8.76
C HIS A 176 8.54 6.85 10.19
N ARG A 177 9.80 7.29 10.38
CA ARG A 177 10.48 7.59 11.64
C ARG A 177 10.90 6.38 12.49
N ASP A 178 10.46 5.18 12.17
CA ASP A 178 10.85 3.95 12.90
C ASP A 178 11.08 2.77 11.93
N LEU A 179 11.86 3.00 10.86
CA LEU A 179 12.25 1.92 9.95
C LEU A 179 13.29 1.02 10.63
N LYS A 180 12.95 -0.27 10.72
CA LYS A 180 13.77 -1.33 11.31
C LYS A 180 13.31 -2.70 10.83
N PRO A 181 14.14 -3.76 10.90
CA PRO A 181 13.78 -5.10 10.44
C PRO A 181 12.58 -5.71 11.16
N GLU A 182 12.30 -5.32 12.41
CA GLU A 182 11.13 -5.74 13.19
C GLU A 182 9.81 -5.22 12.60
N ASN A 183 9.86 -4.07 11.89
CA ASN A 183 8.71 -3.48 11.22
C ASN A 183 8.58 -3.93 9.76
N MET A 184 9.27 -5.01 9.39
CA MET A 184 9.24 -5.61 8.06
C MET A 184 8.94 -7.11 8.19
N MET A 185 7.91 -7.59 7.49
CA MET A 185 7.58 -9.00 7.44
C MET A 185 7.89 -9.59 6.07
N MET A 186 8.41 -10.82 6.06
CA MET A 186 8.52 -11.61 4.84
C MET A 186 7.13 -12.01 4.37
N LEU A 187 6.84 -11.89 3.07
CA LEU A 187 5.51 -12.14 2.53
C LEU A 187 5.02 -13.56 2.83
N ASN A 188 5.90 -14.54 2.72
CA ASN A 188 5.58 -15.94 3.01
C ASN A 188 6.82 -16.72 3.49
N ASN A 189 6.58 -17.97 3.97
CA ASN A 189 7.63 -18.86 4.48
C ASN A 189 8.34 -19.68 3.39
N LYS A 190 8.15 -19.40 2.09
CA LYS A 190 8.81 -20.16 1.04
C LYS A 190 10.32 -19.90 1.08
N LYS A 191 11.09 -20.98 0.98
CA LYS A 191 12.55 -20.92 0.93
C LYS A 191 12.98 -20.09 -0.29
N ASN A 192 13.81 -19.08 -0.06
CA ASN A 192 14.29 -18.10 -1.07
C ASN A 192 13.26 -17.06 -1.55
N ASP A 193 12.08 -16.96 -0.97
CA ASP A 193 11.24 -15.80 -1.17
C ASP A 193 11.81 -14.64 -0.32
N LEU A 194 12.14 -13.54 -0.98
CA LEU A 194 12.74 -12.35 -0.37
C LEU A 194 11.79 -11.16 -0.44
N GLU A 195 10.51 -11.40 -0.71
CA GLU A 195 9.49 -10.36 -0.71
C GLU A 195 9.16 -9.91 0.70
N ILE A 196 9.14 -8.60 0.91
CA ILE A 196 8.85 -7.98 2.21
C ILE A 196 7.62 -7.08 2.14
N LYS A 197 7.01 -6.87 3.31
CA LYS A 197 5.98 -5.88 3.58
C LYS A 197 6.39 -5.01 4.76
N LEU A 198 6.37 -3.71 4.60
CA LEU A 198 6.48 -2.74 5.70
C LEU A 198 5.14 -2.67 6.44
N ILE A 199 5.12 -2.88 7.77
CA ILE A 199 3.90 -3.23 8.51
C ILE A 199 3.45 -2.25 9.60
N ASP A 200 4.29 -1.38 10.09
CA ASP A 200 3.98 -0.51 11.24
C ASP A 200 4.15 0.97 10.88
N PHE A 201 3.06 1.71 10.90
CA PHE A 201 2.99 3.15 10.62
C PHE A 201 2.57 3.97 11.84
N GLY A 202 2.62 3.39 13.03
CA GLY A 202 2.20 4.05 14.28
C GLY A 202 2.99 5.32 14.61
N THR A 203 4.23 5.43 14.12
CA THR A 203 5.07 6.61 14.28
C THR A 203 5.10 7.51 13.04
N ALA A 204 4.54 7.09 11.92
CA ALA A 204 4.59 7.83 10.67
C ALA A 204 3.86 9.19 10.76
N THR A 205 4.27 10.15 9.96
CA THR A 205 3.62 11.47 9.93
C THR A 205 3.77 12.14 8.57
N ALA A 206 2.77 12.93 8.20
CA ALA A 206 2.83 13.76 7.00
C ALA A 206 3.69 15.01 7.26
N ILE A 207 4.51 15.39 6.30
CA ILE A 207 5.34 16.59 6.34
C ILE A 207 5.10 17.46 5.10
N LYS A 208 4.87 18.76 5.32
CA LYS A 208 4.78 19.72 4.21
C LYS A 208 6.16 20.08 3.70
N LYS A 209 6.31 20.25 2.40
CA LYS A 209 7.56 20.65 1.74
C LYS A 209 8.21 21.86 2.45
N GLY A 210 9.48 21.73 2.81
CA GLY A 210 10.25 22.78 3.51
C GLY A 210 10.00 22.91 5.01
N LYS A 211 9.09 22.11 5.59
CA LYS A 211 8.93 22.04 7.05
C LYS A 211 9.91 21.03 7.66
N LYS A 212 10.18 21.16 8.96
CA LYS A 212 11.00 20.25 9.74
C LYS A 212 10.21 19.71 10.93
N LEU A 213 10.45 18.44 11.25
CA LEU A 213 9.92 17.77 12.43
C LEU A 213 10.86 18.02 13.62
N LYS A 214 10.32 17.97 14.84
CA LYS A 214 11.07 18.27 16.07
C LYS A 214 11.05 17.11 17.07
N THR A 215 9.97 16.31 17.07
CA THR A 215 9.78 15.22 18.03
C THR A 215 10.84 14.16 17.86
N LYS A 216 11.60 13.87 18.93
CA LYS A 216 12.60 12.81 18.95
C LYS A 216 11.88 11.47 19.13
N ILE A 217 11.76 10.70 18.07
CA ILE A 217 11.07 9.41 18.01
C ILE A 217 11.85 8.44 17.13
N GLY A 218 11.79 7.15 17.45
CA GLY A 218 12.44 6.07 16.71
C GLY A 218 13.16 5.09 17.65
N SER A 219 13.63 4.00 17.10
CA SER A 219 14.39 2.97 17.80
C SER A 219 15.89 3.35 17.87
N PRO A 220 16.56 3.20 19.02
CA PRO A 220 17.88 3.79 19.29
C PRO A 220 18.95 3.50 18.23
N TYR A 221 19.05 2.26 17.76
CA TYR A 221 20.05 1.86 16.77
C TYR A 221 19.84 2.46 15.38
N TYR A 222 18.58 2.82 15.03
CA TYR A 222 18.18 3.23 13.68
C TYR A 222 17.98 4.73 13.53
N ILE A 223 18.01 5.48 14.65
CA ILE A 223 17.70 6.91 14.68
C ILE A 223 18.79 7.74 13.99
N ALA A 224 18.39 8.71 13.17
CA ALA A 224 19.33 9.57 12.47
C ALA A 224 19.92 10.68 13.38
N PRO A 225 21.16 11.14 13.13
CA PRO A 225 21.81 12.17 13.96
C PRO A 225 21.03 13.49 13.99
N GLU A 226 20.35 13.88 12.92
CA GLU A 226 19.51 15.08 12.87
C GLU A 226 18.21 14.96 13.69
N VAL A 227 17.70 13.74 13.90
CA VAL A 227 16.56 13.49 14.80
C VAL A 227 16.96 13.76 16.24
N LEU A 228 18.15 13.32 16.64
CA LEU A 228 18.71 13.60 17.97
C LEU A 228 18.90 15.09 18.21
N LYS A 229 19.17 15.87 17.14
CA LYS A 229 19.27 17.34 17.17
C LYS A 229 17.92 18.05 17.20
N GLY A 230 16.80 17.33 16.97
CA GLY A 230 15.44 17.89 17.02
C GLY A 230 15.07 18.80 15.84
N SER A 231 15.67 18.58 14.66
CA SER A 231 15.29 19.29 13.43
C SER A 231 15.58 18.43 12.21
N TYR A 232 14.57 17.72 11.69
CA TYR A 232 14.75 16.72 10.64
C TYR A 232 13.59 16.68 9.62
N GLY A 233 13.79 15.98 8.53
CA GLY A 233 12.82 15.76 7.46
C GLY A 233 12.80 14.30 7.02
N ILE A 234 12.36 14.09 5.79
CA ILE A 234 12.26 12.77 5.15
C ILE A 234 13.61 12.03 5.09
N GLU A 235 14.70 12.74 5.15
CA GLU A 235 16.05 12.21 5.03
C GLU A 235 16.43 11.24 6.18
N CYS A 236 15.72 11.32 7.33
CA CYS A 236 15.98 10.44 8.47
C CYS A 236 15.67 8.95 8.15
N ASP A 237 14.66 8.67 7.34
CA ASP A 237 14.33 7.31 6.95
C ASP A 237 15.43 6.68 6.07
N ILE A 238 16.14 7.50 5.29
CA ILE A 238 17.26 7.03 4.45
C ILE A 238 18.46 6.60 5.32
N TRP A 239 18.71 7.31 6.43
CA TRP A 239 19.70 6.88 7.42
C TRP A 239 19.35 5.50 7.98
N SER A 240 18.09 5.28 8.38
CA SER A 240 17.63 3.99 8.89
C SER A 240 17.82 2.88 7.84
N CYS A 241 17.60 3.16 6.54
CA CYS A 241 17.94 2.24 5.45
C CYS A 241 19.42 1.85 5.45
N GLY A 242 20.32 2.80 5.71
CA GLY A 242 21.76 2.53 5.81
C GLY A 242 22.12 1.62 6.98
N ILE A 243 21.48 1.81 8.13
CA ILE A 243 21.65 0.93 9.30
C ILE A 243 21.13 -0.49 8.98
N ILE A 244 19.96 -0.59 8.35
CA ILE A 244 19.38 -1.89 7.95
C ILE A 244 20.31 -2.61 6.97
N LEU A 245 20.82 -1.93 5.95
CA LEU A 245 21.77 -2.52 4.99
C LEU A 245 23.02 -3.04 5.68
N TYR A 246 23.58 -2.26 6.62
CA TYR A 246 24.74 -2.70 7.40
C TYR A 246 24.44 -4.00 8.17
N ILE A 247 23.30 -4.04 8.89
CA ILE A 247 22.86 -5.22 9.65
C ILE A 247 22.62 -6.43 8.73
N LEU A 248 21.99 -6.23 7.57
CA LEU A 248 21.75 -7.31 6.59
C LEU A 248 23.07 -7.99 6.17
N LEU A 249 24.16 -7.22 6.02
CA LEU A 249 25.44 -7.72 5.51
C LEU A 249 26.36 -8.33 6.57
N VAL A 250 26.27 -7.87 7.83
CA VAL A 250 27.20 -8.31 8.89
C VAL A 250 26.53 -8.79 10.18
N GLY A 251 25.22 -8.60 10.34
CA GLY A 251 24.42 -9.16 11.45
C GLY A 251 24.40 -8.32 12.73
N TYR A 252 25.03 -7.13 12.76
CA TYR A 252 25.05 -6.23 13.91
C TYR A 252 25.04 -4.77 13.48
N PRO A 253 24.60 -3.82 14.33
CA PRO A 253 24.50 -2.41 13.97
C PRO A 253 25.90 -1.73 13.90
N PRO A 254 26.07 -0.67 13.07
CA PRO A 254 27.35 0.04 12.94
C PRO A 254 27.71 0.90 14.16
N PHE A 255 26.72 1.31 14.93
CA PHE A 255 26.89 2.14 16.13
C PHE A 255 26.25 1.44 17.31
N ASP A 256 27.06 0.95 18.25
CA ASP A 256 26.64 0.22 19.44
C ASP A 256 27.13 0.94 20.71
N GLY A 257 26.60 0.57 21.88
CA GLY A 257 26.97 1.14 23.17
C GLY A 257 26.34 0.37 24.33
N LYS A 258 26.86 0.55 25.52
CA LYS A 258 26.38 -0.12 26.75
C LYS A 258 25.01 0.37 27.20
N ASN A 259 24.59 1.51 26.73
CA ASN A 259 23.31 2.15 27.00
C ASN A 259 22.93 3.09 25.85
N THR A 260 21.69 3.55 25.86
CA THR A 260 21.13 4.41 24.82
C THR A 260 21.91 5.70 24.58
N ASN A 261 22.44 6.34 25.64
CA ASN A 261 23.21 7.57 25.50
C ASN A 261 24.54 7.32 24.76
N GLU A 262 25.22 6.23 25.07
CA GLU A 262 26.45 5.84 24.38
C GLU A 262 26.21 5.50 22.91
N ILE A 263 25.08 4.84 22.59
CA ILE A 263 24.65 4.62 21.21
C ILE A 263 24.44 5.96 20.49
N PHE A 264 23.76 6.91 21.11
CA PHE A 264 23.52 8.25 20.53
C PHE A 264 24.80 9.04 20.32
N ASP A 265 25.74 8.96 21.26
CA ASP A 265 27.07 9.61 21.14
C ASP A 265 27.82 8.99 19.94
N ASN A 266 27.78 7.67 19.78
CA ASN A 266 28.42 6.97 18.66
C ASN A 266 27.73 7.28 17.32
N ILE A 267 26.42 7.43 17.26
CA ILE A 267 25.71 7.89 16.06
C ILE A 267 26.17 9.30 15.66
N GLN A 268 26.35 10.21 16.63
CA GLN A 268 26.74 11.60 16.36
C GLN A 268 28.24 11.75 16.04
N GLY A 269 29.12 11.14 16.84
CA GLY A 269 30.57 11.32 16.81
C GLY A 269 31.38 10.15 16.28
N GLY A 270 30.87 8.93 16.36
CA GLY A 270 31.57 7.69 15.98
C GLY A 270 31.92 7.59 14.51
N GLU A 271 32.95 6.84 14.21
CA GLU A 271 33.37 6.50 12.86
C GLU A 271 32.64 5.22 12.38
N LEU A 272 32.32 5.18 11.08
CA LEU A 272 31.72 4.01 10.44
C LEU A 272 32.81 2.98 10.13
N ASP A 273 32.79 1.85 10.82
CA ASP A 273 33.72 0.73 10.54
C ASP A 273 33.25 -0.07 9.31
N LEU A 274 34.06 -0.04 8.26
CA LEU A 274 33.93 -0.87 7.06
C LEU A 274 35.24 -1.61 6.73
N LYS A 275 36.13 -1.76 7.73
CA LYS A 275 37.48 -2.32 7.55
C LYS A 275 37.74 -3.57 8.39
N SER A 276 36.91 -3.85 9.40
CA SER A 276 37.02 -5.05 10.25
C SER A 276 36.93 -6.35 9.41
N LYS A 277 37.25 -7.47 10.03
CA LYS A 277 37.32 -8.79 9.37
C LYS A 277 36.04 -9.17 8.64
N ASP A 278 34.89 -8.78 9.18
CA ASP A 278 33.57 -9.10 8.61
C ASP A 278 33.34 -8.38 7.28
N TRP A 279 33.99 -7.25 7.06
CA TRP A 279 33.92 -6.45 5.84
C TRP A 279 34.88 -6.89 4.73
N LEU A 280 35.82 -7.82 5.00
CA LEU A 280 36.83 -8.23 4.00
C LEU A 280 36.20 -8.91 2.76
N LYS A 281 35.08 -9.58 2.93
CA LYS A 281 34.37 -10.28 1.83
C LYS A 281 33.30 -9.45 1.16
N ILE A 282 32.98 -8.29 1.71
CA ILE A 282 31.94 -7.41 1.20
C ILE A 282 32.53 -6.47 0.12
N SER A 283 31.81 -6.32 -1.00
CA SER A 283 32.25 -5.52 -2.14
C SER A 283 32.46 -4.04 -1.79
N ASN A 284 33.30 -3.37 -2.57
CA ASN A 284 33.52 -1.94 -2.42
C ASN A 284 32.26 -1.13 -2.79
N GLU A 285 31.46 -1.65 -3.72
CA GLU A 285 30.20 -1.05 -4.13
C GLU A 285 29.18 -1.07 -2.98
N ALA A 286 29.06 -2.17 -2.21
CA ALA A 286 28.22 -2.22 -1.00
C ALA A 286 28.66 -1.19 0.03
N LYS A 287 29.98 -1.12 0.30
CA LYS A 287 30.57 -0.16 1.23
C LYS A 287 30.34 1.28 0.80
N ASP A 288 30.37 1.57 -0.51
CA ASP A 288 30.10 2.89 -1.05
C ASP A 288 28.64 3.31 -0.83
N LEU A 289 27.68 2.40 -1.11
CA LEU A 289 26.27 2.66 -0.85
C LEU A 289 25.99 2.92 0.64
N ILE A 290 26.58 2.11 1.54
CA ILE A 290 26.44 2.32 2.99
C ILE A 290 26.94 3.71 3.41
N ARG A 291 28.13 4.16 2.93
CA ARG A 291 28.64 5.49 3.22
C ARG A 291 27.69 6.59 2.76
N LYS A 292 27.09 6.43 1.58
CA LYS A 292 26.15 7.40 1.01
C LYS A 292 24.82 7.46 1.79
N LEU A 293 24.33 6.31 2.27
CA LEU A 293 23.13 6.23 3.10
C LEU A 293 23.38 6.77 4.53
N LEU A 294 24.55 6.45 5.11
CA LEU A 294 24.96 6.88 6.44
C LEU A 294 25.76 8.21 6.43
N GLU A 295 25.52 9.05 5.42
CA GLU A 295 26.04 10.43 5.42
C GLU A 295 25.37 11.24 6.55
N LYS A 296 26.20 11.79 7.46
CA LYS A 296 25.72 12.49 8.66
C LYS A 296 25.00 13.79 8.35
N ASN A 297 25.38 14.47 7.27
CA ASN A 297 24.67 15.66 6.81
C ASN A 297 23.49 15.26 5.92
N PRO A 298 22.22 15.44 6.36
CA PRO A 298 21.06 15.01 5.59
C PRO A 298 20.95 15.65 4.20
N LYS A 299 21.57 16.82 3.98
CA LYS A 299 21.57 17.50 2.67
C LYS A 299 22.46 16.82 1.63
N ASN A 300 23.51 16.11 2.09
CA ASN A 300 24.43 15.39 1.23
C ASN A 300 24.10 13.90 1.13
N ARG A 301 23.16 13.43 1.95
CA ARG A 301 22.72 12.03 1.97
C ARG A 301 22.04 11.69 0.65
N ILE A 302 22.38 10.53 0.09
CA ILE A 302 21.79 10.04 -1.16
C ILE A 302 20.26 9.95 -1.05
N SER A 303 19.54 10.28 -2.13
CA SER A 303 18.08 10.07 -2.16
C SER A 303 17.74 8.57 -2.29
N PRO A 304 16.54 8.11 -1.87
CA PRO A 304 16.16 6.71 -2.05
C PRO A 304 16.09 6.32 -3.54
N PHE A 305 15.68 7.24 -4.40
CA PHE A 305 15.65 7.06 -5.84
C PHE A 305 17.06 6.86 -6.43
N ASP A 306 18.03 7.68 -6.06
CA ASP A 306 19.41 7.53 -6.51
C ASP A 306 20.07 6.28 -5.91
N ALA A 307 19.71 5.91 -4.67
CA ALA A 307 20.18 4.69 -4.03
C ALA A 307 19.71 3.43 -4.77
N MET A 308 18.48 3.40 -5.28
CA MET A 308 17.99 2.28 -6.12
C MET A 308 18.76 2.15 -7.43
N LYS A 309 19.28 3.26 -7.99
CA LYS A 309 20.12 3.27 -9.20
C LYS A 309 21.59 3.01 -8.91
N HIS A 310 21.98 2.84 -7.64
CA HIS A 310 23.37 2.59 -7.29
C HIS A 310 23.88 1.29 -7.94
N PRO A 311 25.12 1.24 -8.46
CA PRO A 311 25.66 0.07 -9.15
C PRO A 311 25.53 -1.24 -8.38
N TRP A 312 25.64 -1.21 -7.05
CA TRP A 312 25.46 -2.39 -6.20
C TRP A 312 24.03 -2.93 -6.27
N ILE A 313 23.01 -2.07 -6.15
CA ILE A 313 21.61 -2.48 -6.27
C ILE A 313 21.32 -3.02 -7.67
N VAL A 314 21.72 -2.28 -8.71
CA VAL A 314 21.47 -2.65 -10.12
C VAL A 314 22.12 -3.99 -10.47
N LYS A 315 23.34 -4.24 -10.00
CA LYS A 315 24.09 -5.48 -10.25
C LYS A 315 23.36 -6.73 -9.76
N TYR A 316 22.70 -6.64 -8.60
CA TYR A 316 22.09 -7.79 -7.93
C TYR A 316 20.56 -7.85 -8.07
N SER A 317 19.88 -6.74 -8.40
CA SER A 317 18.43 -6.72 -8.50
C SER A 317 17.88 -6.99 -9.89
N ASN A 318 18.72 -6.98 -10.94
CA ASN A 318 18.31 -7.32 -12.30
C ASN A 318 18.19 -8.84 -12.45
N LYS A 319 17.10 -9.44 -11.98
CA LYS A 319 16.69 -10.76 -12.41
C LYS A 319 15.94 -10.65 -13.73
N ASN A 320 16.40 -11.36 -14.77
CA ASN A 320 15.52 -11.81 -15.82
C ASN A 320 14.52 -12.80 -15.18
N ILE A 321 13.37 -12.33 -14.79
CA ILE A 321 12.26 -13.22 -14.44
C ILE A 321 11.83 -13.81 -15.78
N ASN A 322 12.19 -15.08 -16.02
CA ASN A 322 11.58 -15.85 -17.09
C ASN A 322 10.12 -16.03 -16.72
N ILE A 323 9.24 -15.23 -17.29
CA ILE A 323 7.80 -15.46 -17.28
C ILE A 323 7.59 -16.71 -18.13
N ASN A 324 7.51 -17.90 -17.48
CA ASN A 324 7.26 -19.16 -18.16
C ASN A 324 5.81 -19.21 -18.64
N GLU A 325 5.66 -19.49 -19.92
CA GLU A 325 4.70 -20.23 -20.77
C GLU A 325 3.17 -20.28 -20.49
N ASP A 326 2.62 -19.75 -19.42
CA ASP A 326 1.20 -19.36 -19.37
C ASP A 326 0.97 -18.00 -20.07
N GLU A 327 1.83 -17.67 -21.00
CA GLU A 327 1.99 -16.34 -21.63
C GLU A 327 0.77 -15.87 -22.42
N ASN A 328 -0.04 -16.76 -22.97
CA ASN A 328 -1.12 -16.34 -23.87
C ASN A 328 -2.33 -15.76 -23.12
N PHE A 329 -2.61 -16.23 -21.91
CA PHE A 329 -3.73 -15.72 -21.13
C PHE A 329 -3.49 -14.28 -20.65
N ASN A 330 -2.26 -13.97 -20.21
CA ASN A 330 -1.95 -12.68 -19.62
C ASN A 330 -1.80 -11.54 -20.63
N LYS A 331 -1.28 -11.82 -21.85
CA LYS A 331 -1.04 -10.79 -22.88
C LYS A 331 -2.32 -10.25 -23.49
N ILE A 332 -3.26 -11.13 -23.87
CA ILE A 332 -4.53 -10.73 -24.48
C ILE A 332 -5.43 -10.04 -23.47
N SER A 333 -5.51 -10.56 -22.24
CA SER A 333 -6.30 -9.98 -21.16
C SER A 333 -5.80 -8.58 -20.79
N LEU A 334 -4.50 -8.40 -20.58
CA LEU A 334 -3.90 -7.10 -20.24
C LEU A 334 -4.14 -6.04 -21.34
N LYS A 335 -3.94 -6.41 -22.60
CA LYS A 335 -4.18 -5.51 -23.74
C LYS A 335 -5.64 -5.06 -23.79
N ASN A 336 -6.58 -6.00 -23.72
CA ASN A 336 -8.00 -5.72 -23.78
C ASN A 336 -8.46 -4.88 -22.57
N CYS A 337 -7.96 -5.19 -21.37
CA CYS A 337 -8.29 -4.43 -20.16
C CYS A 337 -7.79 -3.00 -20.23
N LEU A 338 -6.53 -2.77 -20.64
CA LEU A 338 -5.97 -1.43 -20.79
C LEU A 338 -6.70 -0.57 -21.84
N GLN A 339 -7.28 -1.20 -22.88
CA GLN A 339 -7.99 -0.51 -23.94
C GLN A 339 -9.49 -0.32 -23.66
N THR A 340 -10.09 -1.16 -22.81
CA THR A 340 -11.56 -1.21 -22.61
C THR A 340 -12.05 -0.67 -21.28
N PHE A 341 -11.14 -0.28 -20.36
CA PHE A 341 -11.53 0.28 -19.07
C PHE A 341 -12.09 1.70 -19.21
N SER A 342 -13.36 1.82 -19.62
CA SER A 342 -14.06 3.11 -19.72
C SER A 342 -15.53 3.01 -19.32
N SER A 343 -15.81 2.75 -18.04
CA SER A 343 -17.18 2.92 -17.55
C SER A 343 -17.46 4.38 -17.21
N LYS A 344 -18.57 4.94 -17.73
CA LYS A 344 -19.02 6.29 -17.38
C LYS A 344 -19.83 6.32 -16.08
N GLN A 345 -20.29 5.18 -15.58
CA GLN A 345 -21.15 5.08 -14.40
C GLN A 345 -20.31 5.12 -13.11
N LYS A 346 -20.51 6.13 -12.29
CA LYS A 346 -19.72 6.36 -11.06
C LYS A 346 -19.86 5.24 -10.01
N LEU A 347 -21.08 4.74 -9.81
CA LEU A 347 -21.30 3.63 -8.87
C LEU A 347 -20.62 2.34 -9.35
N HIS A 348 -20.62 2.07 -10.66
CA HIS A 348 -19.88 0.97 -11.24
C HIS A 348 -18.37 1.10 -10.97
N GLN A 349 -17.78 2.27 -11.22
CA GLN A 349 -16.35 2.54 -10.96
C GLN A 349 -16.01 2.31 -9.47
N ALA A 350 -16.84 2.83 -8.55
CA ALA A 350 -16.64 2.65 -7.11
C ALA A 350 -16.74 1.17 -6.70
N SER A 351 -17.69 0.44 -7.28
CA SER A 351 -17.87 -1.00 -7.01
C SER A 351 -16.69 -1.82 -7.52
N VAL A 352 -16.20 -1.55 -8.72
CA VAL A 352 -14.99 -2.18 -9.28
C VAL A 352 -13.79 -1.88 -8.37
N ALA A 353 -13.59 -0.63 -7.99
CA ALA A 353 -12.50 -0.21 -7.12
C ALA A 353 -12.54 -0.95 -5.78
N PHE A 354 -13.71 -1.04 -5.15
CA PHE A 354 -13.91 -1.77 -3.90
C PHE A 354 -13.61 -3.27 -4.05
N ILE A 355 -14.16 -3.93 -5.07
CA ILE A 355 -13.95 -5.37 -5.28
C ILE A 355 -12.46 -5.66 -5.52
N VAL A 356 -11.78 -4.88 -6.37
CA VAL A 356 -10.33 -5.01 -6.62
C VAL A 356 -9.53 -4.77 -5.34
N HIS A 357 -9.92 -3.77 -4.55
CA HIS A 357 -9.30 -3.50 -3.25
C HIS A 357 -9.37 -4.73 -2.34
N GLN A 358 -10.49 -5.46 -2.33
CA GLN A 358 -10.71 -6.65 -1.50
C GLN A 358 -10.08 -7.94 -2.06
N MET A 359 -9.71 -7.98 -3.36
CA MET A 359 -9.21 -9.19 -4.02
C MET A 359 -7.70 -9.45 -3.85
N SER A 360 -6.95 -8.62 -3.14
CA SER A 360 -5.48 -8.58 -3.17
C SER A 360 -4.76 -9.90 -2.83
N ASN A 361 -5.41 -10.87 -2.19
CA ASN A 361 -4.82 -12.19 -1.88
C ASN A 361 -5.07 -13.28 -2.93
N THR A 362 -5.61 -12.94 -4.09
CA THR A 362 -5.84 -13.91 -5.17
C THR A 362 -4.56 -14.14 -5.98
N LYS A 363 -4.39 -15.37 -6.52
CA LYS A 363 -3.25 -15.70 -7.41
C LYS A 363 -3.15 -14.75 -8.60
N MET A 364 -4.30 -14.28 -9.10
CA MET A 364 -4.36 -13.34 -10.21
C MET A 364 -3.75 -12.00 -9.84
N VAL A 365 -4.16 -11.42 -8.70
CA VAL A 365 -3.62 -10.15 -8.21
C VAL A 365 -2.12 -10.26 -7.91
N GLN A 366 -1.66 -11.40 -7.38
CA GLN A 366 -0.23 -11.65 -7.17
C GLN A 366 0.53 -11.60 -8.51
N LYS A 367 0.05 -12.28 -9.57
CA LYS A 367 0.67 -12.22 -10.91
C LYS A 367 0.67 -10.80 -11.48
N LEU A 368 -0.45 -10.08 -11.38
CA LEU A 368 -0.52 -8.69 -11.84
C LEU A 368 0.41 -7.76 -11.05
N THR A 369 0.59 -8.02 -9.77
CA THR A 369 1.56 -7.29 -8.94
C THR A 369 3.00 -7.55 -9.38
N GLU A 370 3.32 -8.79 -9.78
CA GLU A 370 4.62 -9.13 -10.35
C GLU A 370 4.86 -8.37 -11.69
N ILE A 371 3.84 -8.33 -12.56
CA ILE A 371 3.90 -7.55 -13.81
C ILE A 371 4.10 -6.07 -13.52
N PHE A 372 3.35 -5.51 -12.56
CA PHE A 372 3.53 -4.12 -12.15
C PHE A 372 4.96 -3.83 -11.72
N LYS A 373 5.56 -4.70 -10.88
CA LYS A 373 6.96 -4.57 -10.43
C LYS A 373 7.97 -4.68 -11.57
N GLU A 374 7.65 -5.41 -12.64
CA GLU A 374 8.51 -5.48 -13.82
C GLU A 374 8.41 -4.24 -14.71
N LEU A 375 7.21 -3.63 -14.76
CA LEU A 375 6.99 -2.38 -15.47
C LEU A 375 7.62 -1.20 -14.75
N ASP A 376 7.63 -1.20 -13.43
CA ASP A 376 8.26 -0.22 -12.56
C ASP A 376 9.80 -0.40 -12.57
N GLU A 377 10.43 0.00 -13.67
CA GLU A 377 11.89 -0.08 -13.82
C GLU A 377 12.62 0.83 -12.83
N SER A 378 12.03 1.97 -12.52
CA SER A 378 12.59 2.92 -11.55
C SER A 378 12.55 2.38 -10.12
N GLY A 379 11.61 1.46 -9.83
CA GLY A 379 11.39 0.88 -8.52
C GLY A 379 10.70 1.84 -7.53
N GLU A 380 10.03 2.89 -8.02
CA GLU A 380 9.40 3.90 -7.15
C GLU A 380 8.01 3.50 -6.65
N GLY A 381 7.49 2.33 -7.06
CA GLY A 381 6.15 1.84 -6.69
C GLY A 381 4.99 2.55 -7.41
N LEU A 382 5.30 3.33 -8.45
CA LEU A 382 4.36 4.04 -9.30
C LEU A 382 4.84 3.90 -10.75
N LEU A 383 3.93 3.73 -11.71
CA LEU A 383 4.28 3.66 -13.13
C LEU A 383 4.17 5.03 -13.79
N SER A 384 5.25 5.49 -14.36
CA SER A 384 5.24 6.63 -15.28
C SER A 384 4.68 6.22 -16.64
N LYS A 385 4.25 7.21 -17.43
CA LYS A 385 3.82 7.00 -18.84
C LYS A 385 4.91 6.30 -19.65
N GLU A 386 6.18 6.68 -19.47
CA GLU A 386 7.33 6.11 -20.17
C GLU A 386 7.53 4.63 -19.81
N GLU A 387 7.42 4.25 -18.55
CA GLU A 387 7.52 2.87 -18.09
C GLU A 387 6.37 2.02 -18.62
N LEU A 388 5.13 2.53 -18.57
CA LEU A 388 3.96 1.85 -19.13
C LEU A 388 4.14 1.63 -20.65
N LYS A 389 4.58 2.66 -21.39
CA LYS A 389 4.82 2.60 -22.83
C LYS A 389 5.91 1.59 -23.20
N LYS A 390 7.00 1.60 -22.45
CA LYS A 390 8.13 0.67 -22.66
C LYS A 390 7.72 -0.77 -22.35
N GLY A 391 7.01 -0.96 -21.25
CA GLY A 391 6.46 -2.26 -20.87
C GLY A 391 5.45 -2.78 -21.89
N TYR A 392 4.53 -1.93 -22.33
CA TYR A 392 3.56 -2.32 -23.36
C TYR A 392 4.25 -2.84 -24.64
N LYS A 393 5.28 -2.16 -25.14
CA LYS A 393 6.08 -2.63 -26.28
C LYS A 393 6.76 -3.97 -26.02
N LYS A 394 7.26 -4.18 -24.79
CA LYS A 394 7.93 -5.43 -24.40
C LYS A 394 6.96 -6.62 -24.40
N PHE A 395 5.72 -6.41 -23.95
CA PHE A 395 4.74 -7.47 -23.78
C PHE A 395 3.87 -7.72 -25.03
N PHE A 396 3.59 -6.70 -25.84
CA PHE A 396 2.54 -6.79 -26.87
C PHE A 396 3.01 -6.67 -28.32
N SER A 397 4.27 -6.39 -28.57
CA SER A 397 4.82 -6.24 -29.94
C SER A 397 4.06 -5.25 -30.86
N ASP A 398 2.99 -4.62 -30.37
CA ASP A 398 2.19 -3.61 -31.05
C ASP A 398 2.70 -2.21 -30.73
N ASN A 399 2.52 -1.28 -31.65
CA ASN A 399 2.90 0.11 -31.47
C ASN A 399 1.61 0.95 -31.29
N LEU A 400 1.25 1.26 -30.05
CA LEU A 400 0.30 2.33 -29.78
C LEU A 400 0.95 3.69 -30.06
N THR A 401 0.18 4.63 -30.54
CA THR A 401 0.58 6.03 -30.74
C THR A 401 0.68 6.74 -29.38
N ASP A 402 1.38 7.88 -29.35
CA ASP A 402 1.47 8.67 -28.13
C ASP A 402 0.11 9.20 -27.67
N SER A 403 -0.81 9.49 -28.63
CA SER A 403 -2.19 9.88 -28.33
C SER A 403 -3.00 8.78 -27.66
N GLU A 404 -2.87 7.52 -28.13
CA GLU A 404 -3.54 6.38 -27.50
C GLU A 404 -3.02 6.12 -26.08
N PHE A 405 -1.70 6.30 -25.86
CA PHE A 405 -1.14 6.23 -24.51
C PHE A 405 -1.63 7.36 -23.62
N ASP A 406 -1.84 8.56 -24.13
CA ASP A 406 -2.41 9.68 -23.38
C ASP A 406 -3.86 9.38 -22.95
N GLU A 407 -4.64 8.74 -23.82
CA GLU A 407 -6.00 8.31 -23.48
C GLU A 407 -6.00 7.20 -22.43
N ILE A 408 -5.11 6.20 -22.56
CA ILE A 408 -4.94 5.13 -21.56
C ILE A 408 -4.56 5.74 -20.20
N MET A 409 -3.55 6.61 -20.16
CA MET A 409 -3.14 7.28 -18.92
C MET A 409 -4.29 8.07 -18.31
N LYS A 410 -5.01 8.88 -19.11
CA LYS A 410 -6.15 9.65 -18.62
C LYS A 410 -7.28 8.78 -18.04
N THR A 411 -7.43 7.56 -18.58
CA THR A 411 -8.46 6.62 -18.13
C THR A 411 -8.06 5.89 -16.85
N ILE A 412 -6.79 5.52 -16.71
CA ILE A 412 -6.28 4.71 -15.59
C ILE A 412 -5.88 5.59 -14.40
N ASP A 413 -5.18 6.72 -14.65
CA ASP A 413 -4.75 7.69 -13.64
C ASP A 413 -5.96 8.48 -13.13
N GLN A 414 -6.71 7.87 -12.21
CA GLN A 414 -7.97 8.44 -11.70
C GLN A 414 -7.73 9.57 -10.72
N ASP A 415 -6.64 9.56 -9.98
CA ASP A 415 -6.29 10.62 -9.01
C ASP A 415 -5.56 11.81 -9.66
N LYS A 416 -5.33 11.73 -10.98
CA LYS A 416 -4.65 12.75 -11.80
C LYS A 416 -3.25 13.09 -11.28
N SER A 417 -2.58 12.10 -10.67
CA SER A 417 -1.21 12.23 -10.14
C SER A 417 -0.13 12.31 -11.24
N GLY A 418 -0.46 11.90 -12.46
CA GLY A 418 0.45 11.77 -13.59
C GLY A 418 1.25 10.46 -13.58
N GLN A 419 0.99 9.58 -12.61
CA GLN A 419 1.60 8.25 -12.48
C GLN A 419 0.51 7.24 -12.08
N ILE A 420 0.70 5.96 -12.40
CA ILE A 420 -0.27 4.90 -12.09
C ILE A 420 0.18 4.16 -10.84
N SER A 421 -0.65 4.14 -9.82
CA SER A 421 -0.49 3.33 -8.61
C SER A 421 -0.79 1.85 -8.89
N ILE A 422 -0.35 0.96 -8.00
CA ILE A 422 -0.66 -0.48 -8.11
C ILE A 422 -2.19 -0.73 -8.09
N GLU A 423 -2.97 0.04 -7.32
CA GLU A 423 -4.42 -0.13 -7.31
C GLU A 423 -5.08 0.29 -8.62
N GLU A 424 -4.69 1.41 -9.21
CA GLU A 424 -5.17 1.84 -10.51
C GLU A 424 -4.80 0.86 -11.62
N PHE A 425 -3.56 0.34 -11.58
CA PHE A 425 -3.11 -0.70 -12.49
C PHE A 425 -3.96 -1.98 -12.35
N LEU A 426 -4.21 -2.44 -11.13
CA LEU A 426 -5.05 -3.61 -10.88
C LEU A 426 -6.48 -3.40 -11.34
N ARG A 427 -7.08 -2.23 -11.09
CA ARG A 427 -8.45 -1.90 -11.58
C ARG A 427 -8.54 -1.99 -13.10
N ALA A 428 -7.50 -1.56 -13.80
CA ALA A 428 -7.45 -1.57 -15.27
C ALA A 428 -7.10 -2.94 -15.87
N THR A 429 -6.57 -3.88 -15.08
CA THR A 429 -5.98 -5.12 -15.63
C THR A 429 -6.59 -6.41 -15.09
N VAL A 430 -7.39 -6.34 -14.02
CA VAL A 430 -8.10 -7.52 -13.49
C VAL A 430 -9.16 -7.99 -14.49
N ASP A 431 -9.20 -9.30 -14.71
CA ASP A 431 -10.21 -9.94 -15.55
C ASP A 431 -11.61 -9.68 -14.99
N TYR A 432 -12.45 -9.03 -15.80
CA TYR A 432 -13.78 -8.59 -15.41
C TYR A 432 -14.71 -9.74 -15.05
N GLU A 433 -14.61 -10.91 -15.69
CA GLU A 433 -15.46 -12.07 -15.38
C GLU A 433 -15.23 -12.56 -13.94
N ASN A 434 -13.97 -12.58 -13.50
CA ASN A 434 -13.63 -12.92 -12.11
C ASN A 434 -14.09 -11.85 -11.12
N LEU A 435 -14.08 -10.59 -11.54
CA LEU A 435 -14.47 -9.45 -10.72
C LEU A 435 -15.98 -9.49 -10.43
N VAL A 436 -16.82 -9.73 -11.44
CA VAL A 436 -18.29 -9.74 -11.33
C VAL A 436 -18.86 -11.11 -10.89
N SER A 437 -18.05 -11.96 -10.26
CA SER A 437 -18.56 -13.20 -9.67
C SER A 437 -19.66 -12.91 -8.64
N GLU A 438 -20.66 -13.78 -8.55
CA GLU A 438 -21.81 -13.64 -7.63
C GLU A 438 -21.36 -13.34 -6.18
N LYS A 439 -20.28 -13.99 -5.76
CA LYS A 439 -19.69 -13.85 -4.44
C LYS A 439 -19.13 -12.45 -4.20
N ASN A 440 -18.41 -11.89 -5.17
CA ASN A 440 -17.79 -10.55 -5.07
C ASN A 440 -18.87 -9.46 -5.12
N LEU A 441 -19.86 -9.61 -6.00
CA LEU A 441 -20.98 -8.68 -6.11
C LEU A 441 -21.80 -8.64 -4.84
N LYS A 442 -22.12 -9.83 -4.29
CA LYS A 442 -22.87 -9.92 -3.03
C LYS A 442 -22.11 -9.30 -1.87
N TYR A 443 -20.80 -9.53 -1.80
CA TYR A 443 -19.96 -8.91 -0.77
C TYR A 443 -19.93 -7.38 -0.89
N ALA A 444 -19.74 -6.86 -2.10
CA ALA A 444 -19.74 -5.41 -2.32
C ALA A 444 -21.10 -4.79 -1.94
N PHE A 445 -22.20 -5.41 -2.35
CA PHE A 445 -23.53 -4.95 -2.01
C PHE A 445 -23.78 -4.95 -0.50
N GLU A 446 -23.51 -6.07 0.20
CA GLU A 446 -23.67 -6.17 1.65
C GLU A 446 -22.77 -5.20 2.44
N TYR A 447 -21.62 -4.82 1.89
CA TYR A 447 -20.74 -3.82 2.48
C TYR A 447 -21.30 -2.40 2.31
N PHE A 448 -21.93 -2.11 1.18
CA PHE A 448 -22.56 -0.82 0.89
C PHE A 448 -23.88 -0.63 1.63
N ASP A 449 -24.68 -1.69 1.76
CA ASP A 449 -25.94 -1.76 2.52
C ASP A 449 -25.65 -1.83 4.02
N LYS A 450 -25.41 -0.68 4.64
CA LYS A 450 -24.98 -0.55 6.05
C LYS A 450 -26.08 -0.88 7.07
N ASP A 451 -27.33 -0.57 6.72
CA ASP A 451 -28.49 -0.82 7.57
C ASP A 451 -29.10 -2.21 7.37
N HIS A 452 -28.59 -2.96 6.37
CA HIS A 452 -29.07 -4.29 6.00
C HIS A 452 -30.54 -4.31 5.57
N SER A 453 -30.99 -3.26 4.91
CA SER A 453 -32.35 -3.13 4.38
C SER A 453 -32.60 -4.02 3.16
N GLY A 454 -31.51 -4.43 2.48
CA GLY A 454 -31.54 -5.15 1.20
C GLY A 454 -31.59 -4.23 -0.02
N PHE A 455 -31.46 -2.92 0.20
CA PHE A 455 -31.43 -1.88 -0.83
C PHE A 455 -30.30 -0.90 -0.54
N LEU A 456 -29.72 -0.25 -1.55
CA LEU A 456 -28.81 0.87 -1.37
C LEU A 456 -29.60 2.18 -1.40
N SER A 457 -29.63 2.85 -0.27
CA SER A 457 -30.26 4.15 -0.11
C SER A 457 -29.38 5.28 -0.68
N PRO A 458 -29.94 6.49 -0.96
CA PRO A 458 -29.17 7.65 -1.40
C PRO A 458 -28.01 8.01 -0.47
N ASP A 459 -28.19 7.82 0.86
CA ASP A 459 -27.14 8.11 1.84
C ASP A 459 -26.00 7.10 1.79
N GLU A 460 -26.28 5.82 1.58
CA GLU A 460 -25.29 4.77 1.40
C GLU A 460 -24.52 4.94 0.09
N ILE A 461 -25.19 5.31 -0.99
CA ILE A 461 -24.53 5.64 -2.27
C ILE A 461 -23.61 6.84 -2.10
N ARG A 462 -24.04 7.88 -1.36
CA ARG A 462 -23.20 9.03 -1.02
C ARG A 462 -21.94 8.60 -0.27
N ASP A 463 -22.09 7.72 0.71
CA ASP A 463 -20.98 7.19 1.48
C ASP A 463 -20.00 6.37 0.63
N VAL A 464 -20.51 5.51 -0.27
CA VAL A 464 -19.69 4.73 -1.22
C VAL A 464 -18.87 5.63 -2.14
N LEU A 465 -19.45 6.75 -2.53
CA LEU A 465 -18.79 7.73 -3.41
C LEU A 465 -17.89 8.73 -2.64
N GLY A 466 -17.80 8.61 -1.31
CA GLY A 466 -16.99 9.51 -0.47
C GLY A 466 -17.48 10.95 -0.41
N LEU A 467 -18.76 11.19 -0.71
CA LEU A 467 -19.37 12.52 -0.73
C LEU A 467 -19.76 12.93 0.69
N THR A 468 -18.84 13.57 1.43
CA THR A 468 -19.00 13.91 2.85
C THR A 468 -19.94 15.10 3.10
N GLU A 469 -20.16 15.96 2.11
CA GLU A 469 -21.02 17.14 2.22
C GLU A 469 -22.44 16.84 1.77
N GLN A 470 -23.42 17.09 2.65
CA GLN A 470 -24.84 17.06 2.29
C GLN A 470 -25.25 18.45 1.80
N ASN A 471 -25.06 18.71 0.51
CA ASN A 471 -25.52 19.92 -0.14
C ASN A 471 -26.43 19.58 -1.35
N GLU A 472 -27.04 20.59 -1.95
CA GLU A 472 -27.97 20.42 -3.05
C GLU A 472 -27.32 19.78 -4.29
N GLU A 473 -26.05 20.07 -4.52
CA GLU A 473 -25.27 19.57 -5.65
C GLU A 473 -24.93 18.07 -5.50
N THR A 474 -24.45 17.63 -4.33
CA THR A 474 -24.19 16.22 -4.04
C THR A 474 -25.47 15.40 -4.04
N SER A 475 -26.58 15.95 -3.56
CA SER A 475 -27.88 15.28 -3.58
C SER A 475 -28.41 15.11 -5.00
N LYS A 476 -28.24 16.12 -5.87
CA LYS A 476 -28.61 16.04 -7.27
C LYS A 476 -27.80 14.94 -8.00
N LEU A 477 -26.50 14.91 -7.79
CA LEU A 477 -25.60 13.91 -8.38
C LEU A 477 -25.96 12.48 -7.94
N VAL A 478 -26.22 12.25 -6.66
CA VAL A 478 -26.65 10.93 -6.15
C VAL A 478 -27.96 10.50 -6.77
N ASN A 479 -28.93 11.43 -6.90
CA ASN A 479 -30.21 11.13 -7.54
C ASN A 479 -30.06 10.82 -9.04
N GLU A 480 -29.13 11.46 -9.75
CA GLU A 480 -28.80 11.13 -11.14
C GLU A 480 -28.22 9.70 -11.25
N ILE A 481 -27.30 9.33 -10.36
CA ILE A 481 -26.70 7.97 -10.30
C ILE A 481 -27.76 6.91 -10.01
N ILE A 482 -28.66 7.17 -9.05
CA ILE A 482 -29.77 6.24 -8.74
C ILE A 482 -30.63 6.06 -10.00
N LYS A 483 -31.04 7.16 -10.64
CA LYS A 483 -31.90 7.14 -11.82
C LYS A 483 -31.30 6.35 -13.00
N GLU A 484 -29.97 6.26 -13.10
CA GLU A 484 -29.31 5.46 -14.13
C GLU A 484 -29.45 3.94 -13.89
N VAL A 485 -29.61 3.50 -12.63
CA VAL A 485 -29.55 2.08 -12.20
C VAL A 485 -30.92 1.59 -11.74
N ASP A 486 -31.70 2.43 -11.10
CA ASP A 486 -33.04 2.15 -10.59
C ASP A 486 -34.01 1.95 -11.77
N THR A 487 -34.33 0.69 -12.04
CA THR A 487 -35.21 0.30 -13.16
C THR A 487 -36.69 0.27 -12.76
N ASN A 488 -36.97 0.11 -11.46
CA ASN A 488 -38.34 0.03 -10.94
C ASN A 488 -38.88 1.40 -10.47
N GLY A 489 -38.01 2.41 -10.29
CA GLY A 489 -38.36 3.79 -9.95
C GLY A 489 -38.71 3.98 -8.47
N ASP A 490 -38.22 3.12 -7.55
CA ASP A 490 -38.50 3.22 -6.12
C ASP A 490 -37.53 4.15 -5.37
N GLY A 491 -36.52 4.70 -6.06
CA GLY A 491 -35.55 5.65 -5.53
C GLY A 491 -34.42 5.00 -4.70
N GLN A 492 -34.29 3.69 -4.77
CA GLN A 492 -33.23 2.90 -4.14
C GLN A 492 -32.66 1.92 -5.15
N ILE A 493 -31.55 1.24 -4.83
CA ILE A 493 -30.95 0.23 -5.72
C ILE A 493 -31.03 -1.12 -5.03
N SER A 494 -31.81 -2.05 -5.58
CA SER A 494 -31.86 -3.44 -5.14
C SER A 494 -30.61 -4.21 -5.57
N TYR A 495 -30.37 -5.38 -4.95
CA TYR A 495 -29.26 -6.27 -5.36
C TYR A 495 -29.32 -6.68 -6.83
N ASP A 496 -30.54 -6.92 -7.36
CA ASP A 496 -30.71 -7.33 -8.76
C ASP A 496 -30.37 -6.19 -9.73
N GLU A 497 -30.74 -4.96 -9.42
CA GLU A 497 -30.38 -3.75 -10.18
C GLU A 497 -28.88 -3.47 -10.13
N PHE A 498 -28.28 -3.58 -8.94
CA PHE A 498 -26.83 -3.48 -8.75
C PHE A 498 -26.09 -4.53 -9.59
N LYS A 499 -26.54 -5.77 -9.55
CA LYS A 499 -25.98 -6.88 -10.33
C LYS A 499 -26.16 -6.68 -11.83
N ALA A 500 -27.30 -6.17 -12.26
CA ALA A 500 -27.57 -5.83 -13.67
C ALA A 500 -26.61 -4.74 -14.16
N MET A 501 -26.46 -3.64 -13.40
CA MET A 501 -25.49 -2.56 -13.67
C MET A 501 -24.07 -3.12 -13.85
N MET A 502 -23.63 -3.98 -12.95
CA MET A 502 -22.30 -4.58 -13.02
C MET A 502 -22.12 -5.51 -14.22
N LYS A 503 -23.16 -6.20 -14.68
CA LYS A 503 -23.09 -7.13 -15.82
C LYS A 503 -23.34 -6.49 -17.19
N LEU A 504 -24.04 -5.38 -17.29
CA LEU A 504 -24.29 -4.66 -18.56
C LEU A 504 -22.98 -4.26 -19.27
N ASN A 505 -21.94 -3.92 -18.52
CA ASN A 505 -20.64 -3.59 -19.07
C ASN A 505 -19.85 -4.80 -19.61
N GLN A 506 -20.28 -6.04 -19.32
CA GLN A 506 -19.68 -7.27 -19.87
C GLN A 506 -19.89 -7.37 -21.40
N GLY A 507 -21.05 -6.93 -21.91
CA GLY A 507 -21.37 -6.94 -23.34
C GLY A 507 -20.53 -6.00 -24.18
N LEU A 508 -20.09 -4.88 -23.61
CA LEU A 508 -19.21 -3.92 -24.28
C LEU A 508 -17.74 -4.39 -24.33
N ILE A 509 -17.34 -5.24 -23.38
CA ILE A 509 -15.96 -5.74 -23.25
C ILE A 509 -15.73 -6.97 -24.14
N THR A 510 -16.75 -7.82 -24.37
CA THR A 510 -16.59 -9.09 -25.09
C THR A 510 -16.70 -8.98 -26.60
N GLY A 511 -16.98 -7.80 -27.19
CA GLY A 511 -16.94 -7.55 -28.63
C GLY A 511 -17.64 -8.61 -29.51
N LYS A 512 -18.74 -9.23 -29.03
CA LYS A 512 -19.55 -10.06 -29.88
C LYS A 512 -20.58 -9.20 -30.60
N ASP A 513 -20.18 -8.72 -31.78
CA ASP A 513 -21.12 -8.30 -32.81
C ASP A 513 -22.09 -9.42 -33.10
N ASN A 514 -23.30 -9.35 -32.54
CA ASN A 514 -24.44 -10.08 -32.99
C ASN A 514 -25.06 -9.37 -34.21
N THR A 515 -24.28 -9.23 -35.27
CA THR A 515 -24.82 -8.88 -36.59
C THR A 515 -24.25 -9.87 -37.61
N ASP A 516 -24.91 -11.02 -37.72
CA ASP A 516 -25.09 -11.77 -38.98
C ASP A 516 -25.83 -13.10 -38.72
N ASN A 517 -27.15 -13.05 -38.70
CA ASN A 517 -27.96 -14.18 -39.09
C ASN A 517 -29.43 -13.74 -39.34
N ASP A 518 -29.62 -12.95 -40.40
CA ASP A 518 -30.93 -12.85 -41.01
C ASP A 518 -30.76 -12.40 -42.48
N LYS A 519 -30.25 -13.31 -43.31
CA LYS A 519 -30.44 -13.26 -44.78
C LYS A 519 -29.86 -14.52 -45.39
N LYS A 520 -30.68 -15.60 -45.38
CA LYS A 520 -30.73 -16.63 -46.41
C LYS A 520 -31.90 -17.54 -46.13
N GLU A 521 -33.05 -17.15 -46.71
CA GLU A 521 -34.08 -18.02 -47.24
C GLU A 521 -35.14 -17.12 -47.91
N SER A 522 -34.98 -16.93 -49.20
CA SER A 522 -36.05 -16.75 -50.18
C SER A 522 -35.43 -16.92 -51.58
#